data_f61680fe36c1ec4f46e4f1b2bfc0fe33
#
_entry.id   f61680fe36c1ec4f46e4f1b2bfc0fe33
#
_cell.length_a   1.000
_cell.length_b   1.000
_cell.length_c   1.000
_cell.angle_alpha   90.00
_cell.angle_beta   90.00
_cell.angle_gamma   90.00
#
_symmetry.space_group_name_H-M   'P 1'
#
loop_
_entity.id
_entity.type
_entity.pdbx_description
1 polymer ?
#
loop_
_entity_poly.entity_id
_entity_poly.type
_entity_poly.pdbx_seq_one_letter_code
_entity_poly.pdbx_strand_id
1 'polypeptide(L)'
;MTAALPPSVVLIVDDTPDNLALLSDALDASGYMVLVALDGASALERMQRRRPDVVLLDAMMPGLDGFETCRRIKAQAELADIPVLFMTALTESEHVVEAFAAGGIDYVTKPLKTDEVLARVAAHLRTARELQAARSLPASRPPARTALDLAPLSSRYQLTGREVEVLHWVACGKTNRDIGDILGLSPRTVNKHLEHVYVKLGVETRTAAATLAIGVCR
;
A
#
# COMPACT_ATOMS: atom_id res chain seq x y z
N MET A 1 2.16 25.83 20.68
CA MET A 1 2.71 24.58 21.21
C MET A 1 2.19 23.46 20.30
N THR A 2 2.99 23.05 19.35
CA THR A 2 2.67 21.92 18.46
C THR A 2 2.78 20.65 19.30
N ALA A 3 1.66 19.98 19.56
CA ALA A 3 1.69 18.69 20.23
C ALA A 3 2.55 17.74 19.37
N ALA A 4 3.68 17.29 19.92
CA ALA A 4 4.50 16.29 19.25
C ALA A 4 3.63 15.03 19.05
N LEU A 5 3.59 14.52 17.81
CA LEU A 5 2.91 13.26 17.52
C LEU A 5 3.53 12.15 18.38
N PRO A 6 2.72 11.22 18.90
CA PRO A 6 3.25 10.10 19.66
C PRO A 6 4.26 9.32 18.81
N PRO A 7 5.32 8.76 19.44
CA PRO A 7 6.32 7.99 18.73
C PRO A 7 5.66 6.80 18.00
N SER A 8 6.11 6.51 16.77
CA SER A 8 5.67 5.32 16.06
C SER A 8 6.11 4.06 16.77
N VAL A 9 5.24 3.06 16.75
CA VAL A 9 5.46 1.76 17.39
C VAL A 9 5.98 0.76 16.35
N VAL A 10 7.17 0.22 16.58
CA VAL A 10 7.79 -0.82 15.75
C VAL A 10 7.77 -2.14 16.51
N LEU A 11 7.23 -3.20 15.92
CA LEU A 11 7.33 -4.55 16.46
C LEU A 11 8.45 -5.29 15.72
N ILE A 12 9.41 -5.84 16.48
CA ILE A 12 10.47 -6.72 15.98
C ILE A 12 10.16 -8.14 16.41
N VAL A 13 10.22 -9.07 15.47
CA VAL A 13 9.96 -10.50 15.69
C VAL A 13 11.16 -11.28 15.14
N ASP A 14 11.96 -11.86 16.00
CA ASP A 14 13.14 -12.66 15.65
C ASP A 14 13.42 -13.64 16.80
N ASP A 15 13.72 -14.89 16.51
CA ASP A 15 14.02 -15.91 17.53
C ASP A 15 15.43 -15.76 18.13
N THR A 16 16.24 -14.87 17.57
CA THR A 16 17.62 -14.60 18.00
C THR A 16 17.67 -13.34 18.87
N PRO A 17 17.94 -13.43 20.20
CA PRO A 17 17.96 -12.28 21.08
C PRO A 17 18.96 -11.19 20.69
N ASP A 18 20.10 -11.55 20.09
CA ASP A 18 21.12 -10.60 19.66
C ASP A 18 20.60 -9.68 18.52
N ASN A 19 19.80 -10.23 17.60
CA ASN A 19 19.13 -9.43 16.55
C ASN A 19 18.13 -8.46 17.16
N LEU A 20 17.33 -8.92 18.14
CA LEU A 20 16.36 -8.09 18.85
C LEU A 20 17.06 -6.94 19.57
N ALA A 21 18.15 -7.21 20.29
CA ALA A 21 18.92 -6.19 21.02
C ALA A 21 19.49 -5.15 20.05
N LEU A 22 20.18 -5.59 18.99
CA LEU A 22 20.77 -4.70 17.98
C LEU A 22 19.74 -3.75 17.36
N LEU A 23 18.60 -4.29 16.93
CA LEU A 23 17.57 -3.49 16.29
C LEU A 23 16.82 -2.61 17.28
N SER A 24 16.57 -3.09 18.51
CA SER A 24 15.91 -2.30 19.57
C SER A 24 16.72 -1.06 19.90
N ASP A 25 18.03 -1.19 20.12
CA ASP A 25 18.92 -0.07 20.44
C ASP A 25 18.91 0.98 19.31
N ALA A 26 19.01 0.53 18.06
CA ALA A 26 19.05 1.42 16.91
C ALA A 26 17.70 2.17 16.68
N LEU A 27 16.58 1.48 16.87
CA LEU A 27 15.24 2.06 16.71
C LEU A 27 14.89 3.00 17.87
N ASP A 28 15.20 2.63 19.11
CA ASP A 28 15.00 3.49 20.28
C ASP A 28 15.84 4.77 20.16
N ALA A 29 17.10 4.66 19.74
CA ALA A 29 17.96 5.83 19.48
C ALA A 29 17.41 6.76 18.39
N SER A 30 16.60 6.20 17.47
CA SER A 30 15.90 6.96 16.41
C SER A 30 14.54 7.50 16.84
N GLY A 31 14.13 7.29 18.10
CA GLY A 31 12.90 7.84 18.69
C GLY A 31 11.65 7.03 18.41
N TYR A 32 11.78 5.77 18.02
CA TYR A 32 10.68 4.82 17.89
C TYR A 32 10.36 4.15 19.23
N MET A 33 9.12 3.75 19.42
CA MET A 33 8.76 2.84 20.52
C MET A 33 8.88 1.41 20.02
N VAL A 34 9.71 0.59 20.67
CA VAL A 34 9.99 -0.76 20.24
C VAL A 34 9.20 -1.79 21.07
N LEU A 35 8.56 -2.72 20.38
CA LEU A 35 8.02 -3.95 20.92
C LEU A 35 8.84 -5.11 20.37
N VAL A 36 9.09 -6.13 21.17
CA VAL A 36 9.85 -7.30 20.75
C VAL A 36 9.06 -8.59 20.97
N ALA A 37 9.22 -9.57 20.10
CA ALA A 37 8.68 -10.91 20.25
C ALA A 37 9.70 -11.94 19.76
N LEU A 38 9.78 -13.09 20.42
CA LEU A 38 10.72 -14.16 20.11
C LEU A 38 10.17 -15.20 19.12
N ASP A 39 8.87 -15.12 18.82
CA ASP A 39 8.16 -16.05 17.94
C ASP A 39 6.89 -15.41 17.39
N GLY A 40 6.31 -16.05 16.34
CA GLY A 40 5.11 -15.56 15.68
C GLY A 40 3.85 -15.54 16.57
N ALA A 41 3.72 -16.48 17.51
CA ALA A 41 2.55 -16.53 18.40
C ALA A 41 2.55 -15.38 19.40
N SER A 42 3.70 -15.14 20.05
CA SER A 42 3.88 -14.00 20.96
C SER A 42 3.77 -12.66 20.25
N ALA A 43 4.18 -12.58 18.97
CA ALA A 43 3.98 -11.41 18.14
C ALA A 43 2.49 -11.09 17.97
N LEU A 44 1.67 -12.07 17.58
CA LEU A 44 0.22 -11.91 17.40
C LEU A 44 -0.47 -11.48 18.70
N GLU A 45 -0.11 -12.08 19.84
CA GLU A 45 -0.65 -11.67 21.16
C GLU A 45 -0.29 -10.23 21.51
N ARG A 46 0.96 -9.80 21.25
CA ARG A 46 1.39 -8.43 21.51
C ARG A 46 0.63 -7.43 20.65
N MET A 47 0.42 -7.75 19.37
CA MET A 47 -0.33 -6.91 18.44
C MET A 47 -1.78 -6.69 18.87
N GLN A 48 -2.41 -7.68 19.52
CA GLN A 48 -3.75 -7.52 20.09
C GLN A 48 -3.78 -6.54 21.26
N ARG A 49 -2.71 -6.49 22.07
CA ARG A 49 -2.60 -5.58 23.22
C ARG A 49 -2.21 -4.17 22.80
N ARG A 50 -1.33 -4.07 21.84
CA ARG A 50 -0.85 -2.82 21.28
C ARG A 50 -0.53 -2.96 19.79
N ARG A 51 -1.31 -2.27 18.98
CA ARG A 51 -1.15 -2.26 17.53
C ARG A 51 0.14 -1.53 17.14
N PRO A 52 1.09 -2.18 16.44
CA PRO A 52 2.27 -1.51 15.91
C PRO A 52 1.93 -0.74 14.63
N ASP A 53 2.79 0.21 14.28
CA ASP A 53 2.72 0.96 13.02
C ASP A 53 3.48 0.27 11.88
N VAL A 54 4.45 -0.61 12.23
CA VAL A 54 5.23 -1.44 11.30
C VAL A 54 5.74 -2.69 12.03
N VAL A 55 5.92 -3.78 11.30
CA VAL A 55 6.48 -5.04 11.81
C VAL A 55 7.75 -5.38 11.04
N LEU A 56 8.84 -5.65 11.76
CA LEU A 56 10.04 -6.33 11.28
C LEU A 56 9.93 -7.79 11.67
N LEU A 57 9.94 -8.70 10.71
CA LEU A 57 9.59 -10.10 10.92
C LEU A 57 10.65 -11.01 10.32
N ASP A 58 11.31 -11.81 11.16
CA ASP A 58 12.18 -12.86 10.64
C ASP A 58 11.37 -13.88 9.85
N ALA A 59 11.83 -14.17 8.65
CA ALA A 59 11.22 -15.17 7.77
C ALA A 59 11.29 -16.58 8.35
N MET A 60 12.42 -16.89 9.02
CA MET A 60 12.73 -18.25 9.47
C MET A 60 12.80 -18.32 10.99
N MET A 61 11.72 -18.76 11.60
CA MET A 61 11.63 -18.97 13.05
C MET A 61 11.08 -20.38 13.35
N PRO A 62 11.48 -21.00 14.48
CA PRO A 62 10.92 -22.28 14.91
C PRO A 62 9.41 -22.18 15.19
N GLY A 63 8.67 -23.23 14.86
CA GLY A 63 7.25 -23.33 15.11
C GLY A 63 6.41 -22.54 14.10
N LEU A 64 5.91 -21.37 14.47
CA LEU A 64 5.20 -20.49 13.55
C LEU A 64 6.19 -19.59 12.81
N ASP A 65 6.48 -19.93 11.56
CA ASP A 65 7.42 -19.17 10.72
C ASP A 65 6.92 -17.76 10.38
N GLY A 66 7.81 -16.92 9.82
CA GLY A 66 7.46 -15.55 9.48
C GLY A 66 6.40 -15.44 8.40
N PHE A 67 6.40 -16.33 7.41
CA PHE A 67 5.44 -16.27 6.31
C PHE A 67 4.02 -16.57 6.81
N GLU A 68 3.85 -17.61 7.61
CA GLU A 68 2.56 -17.94 8.21
C GLU A 68 2.12 -16.89 9.23
N THR A 69 3.07 -16.33 10.00
CA THR A 69 2.80 -15.21 10.91
C THR A 69 2.27 -14.00 10.12
N CYS A 70 2.88 -13.65 9.00
CA CYS A 70 2.44 -12.57 8.14
C CYS A 70 1.03 -12.84 7.58
N ARG A 71 0.77 -14.05 7.07
CA ARG A 71 -0.57 -14.45 6.59
C ARG A 71 -1.64 -14.26 7.67
N ARG A 72 -1.35 -14.64 8.93
CA ARG A 72 -2.28 -14.45 10.05
C ARG A 72 -2.48 -12.99 10.42
N ILE A 73 -1.45 -12.16 10.36
CA ILE A 73 -1.57 -10.71 10.53
C ILE A 73 -2.51 -10.15 9.45
N LYS A 74 -2.27 -10.51 8.19
CA LYS A 74 -3.03 -10.00 7.04
C LYS A 74 -4.48 -10.52 6.96
N ALA A 75 -4.76 -11.66 7.57
CA ALA A 75 -6.12 -12.21 7.68
C ALA A 75 -7.01 -11.46 8.70
N GLN A 76 -6.41 -10.69 9.61
CA GLN A 76 -7.15 -9.90 10.61
C GLN A 76 -7.41 -8.49 10.06
N ALA A 77 -8.67 -8.11 9.88
CA ALA A 77 -9.06 -6.83 9.27
C ALA A 77 -8.43 -5.60 9.97
N GLU A 78 -8.26 -5.67 11.30
CA GLU A 78 -7.67 -4.60 12.12
C GLU A 78 -6.16 -4.48 11.98
N LEU A 79 -5.47 -5.52 11.50
CA LEU A 79 -4.02 -5.59 11.36
C LEU A 79 -3.56 -5.66 9.89
N ALA A 80 -4.48 -5.88 8.96
CA ALA A 80 -4.18 -6.15 7.55
C ALA A 80 -3.41 -5.01 6.85
N ASP A 81 -3.64 -3.77 7.25
CA ASP A 81 -3.01 -2.58 6.70
C ASP A 81 -1.63 -2.27 7.29
N ILE A 82 -1.21 -2.97 8.37
CA ILE A 82 0.12 -2.79 8.99
C ILE A 82 1.19 -3.27 8.01
N PRO A 83 2.17 -2.44 7.66
CA PRO A 83 3.30 -2.85 6.85
C PRO A 83 4.15 -3.91 7.55
N VAL A 84 4.47 -5.01 6.85
CA VAL A 84 5.34 -6.09 7.32
C VAL A 84 6.57 -6.13 6.43
N LEU A 85 7.75 -5.94 7.03
CA LEU A 85 9.05 -6.05 6.39
C LEU A 85 9.71 -7.34 6.86
N PHE A 86 10.07 -8.20 5.92
CA PHE A 86 10.77 -9.43 6.26
C PHE A 86 12.26 -9.19 6.50
N MET A 87 12.80 -9.86 7.50
CA MET A 87 14.24 -10.01 7.71
C MET A 87 14.60 -11.43 7.28
N THR A 88 15.50 -11.60 6.32
CA THR A 88 15.76 -12.92 5.76
C THR A 88 17.24 -13.13 5.42
N ALA A 89 17.75 -14.33 5.71
CA ALA A 89 19.04 -14.80 5.19
C ALA A 89 18.90 -15.35 3.74
N LEU A 90 17.66 -15.52 3.27
CA LEU A 90 17.36 -16.15 2.01
C LEU A 90 17.44 -15.12 0.88
N THR A 91 18.40 -15.33 -0.01
CA THR A 91 18.61 -14.50 -1.21
C THR A 91 18.02 -15.13 -2.47
N GLU A 92 17.46 -16.34 -2.35
CA GLU A 92 16.86 -17.04 -3.47
C GLU A 92 15.52 -16.41 -3.86
N SER A 93 15.30 -16.29 -5.15
CA SER A 93 14.12 -15.61 -5.72
C SER A 93 12.78 -16.21 -5.27
N GLU A 94 12.75 -17.51 -4.92
CA GLU A 94 11.55 -18.21 -4.48
C GLU A 94 11.04 -17.68 -3.14
N HIS A 95 11.92 -17.44 -2.18
CA HIS A 95 11.54 -16.91 -0.86
C HIS A 95 11.15 -15.43 -0.88
N VAL A 96 11.72 -14.65 -1.79
CA VAL A 96 11.28 -13.27 -2.03
C VAL A 96 9.85 -13.26 -2.56
N VAL A 97 9.54 -14.15 -3.50
CA VAL A 97 8.17 -14.30 -4.02
C VAL A 97 7.19 -14.73 -2.92
N GLU A 98 7.61 -15.67 -2.06
CA GLU A 98 6.79 -16.12 -0.92
C GLU A 98 6.53 -15.00 0.09
N ALA A 99 7.53 -14.17 0.40
CA ALA A 99 7.37 -13.02 1.28
C ALA A 99 6.29 -12.05 0.80
N PHE A 100 6.30 -11.72 -0.49
CA PHE A 100 5.26 -10.87 -1.09
C PHE A 100 3.91 -11.58 -1.18
N ALA A 101 3.88 -12.88 -1.49
CA ALA A 101 2.65 -13.68 -1.51
C ALA A 101 2.00 -13.80 -0.12
N ALA A 102 2.80 -13.82 0.95
CA ALA A 102 2.31 -13.78 2.33
C ALA A 102 1.74 -12.41 2.73
N GLY A 103 1.92 -11.37 1.92
CA GLY A 103 1.45 -10.01 2.17
C GLY A 103 2.50 -9.06 2.76
N GLY A 104 3.77 -9.46 2.77
CA GLY A 104 4.88 -8.56 3.08
C GLY A 104 5.01 -7.47 2.02
N ILE A 105 5.51 -6.32 2.42
CA ILE A 105 5.66 -5.17 1.51
C ILE A 105 7.10 -4.91 1.11
N ASP A 106 8.06 -5.44 1.88
CA ASP A 106 9.49 -5.25 1.66
C ASP A 106 10.29 -6.34 2.41
N TYR A 107 11.60 -6.41 2.15
CA TYR A 107 12.50 -7.30 2.87
C TYR A 107 13.89 -6.68 3.07
N VAL A 108 14.60 -7.15 4.08
CA VAL A 108 15.98 -6.82 4.39
C VAL A 108 16.77 -8.11 4.52
N THR A 109 17.95 -8.16 3.90
CA THR A 109 18.80 -9.35 3.95
C THR A 109 19.66 -9.36 5.21
N LYS A 110 19.81 -10.53 5.83
CA LYS A 110 20.81 -10.77 6.89
C LYS A 110 22.20 -10.97 6.25
N PRO A 111 23.30 -10.42 6.83
CA PRO A 111 23.37 -9.76 8.12
C PRO A 111 22.72 -8.36 8.11
N LEU A 112 21.98 -8.06 9.19
CA LEU A 112 21.20 -6.83 9.30
C LEU A 112 22.13 -5.61 9.40
N LYS A 113 21.90 -4.62 8.53
CA LYS A 113 22.52 -3.30 8.61
C LYS A 113 21.51 -2.32 9.20
N THR A 114 21.79 -1.82 10.38
CA THR A 114 20.87 -0.94 11.12
C THR A 114 20.43 0.27 10.32
N ASP A 115 21.35 0.92 9.59
CA ASP A 115 21.03 2.09 8.76
C ASP A 115 20.02 1.75 7.63
N GLU A 116 20.17 0.56 7.02
CA GLU A 116 19.24 0.10 5.98
C GLU A 116 17.85 -0.17 6.57
N VAL A 117 17.79 -0.86 7.73
CA VAL A 117 16.53 -1.15 8.42
C VAL A 117 15.83 0.15 8.81
N LEU A 118 16.55 1.10 9.42
CA LEU A 118 16.00 2.40 9.81
C LEU A 118 15.44 3.19 8.61
N ALA A 119 16.18 3.23 7.50
CA ALA A 119 15.72 3.91 6.29
C ALA A 119 14.42 3.31 5.73
N ARG A 120 14.31 1.97 5.69
CA ARG A 120 13.10 1.26 5.22
C ARG A 120 11.92 1.48 6.17
N VAL A 121 12.14 1.33 7.48
CA VAL A 121 11.12 1.60 8.51
C VAL A 121 10.57 3.02 8.36
N ALA A 122 11.46 4.02 8.25
CA ALA A 122 11.05 5.41 8.08
C ALA A 122 10.24 5.64 6.80
N ALA A 123 10.64 5.02 5.68
CA ALA A 123 9.93 5.12 4.41
C ALA A 123 8.51 4.53 4.49
N HIS A 124 8.37 3.33 5.04
CA HIS A 124 7.07 2.67 5.15
C HIS A 124 6.15 3.33 6.17
N LEU A 125 6.68 3.81 7.30
CA LEU A 125 5.91 4.60 8.27
C LEU A 125 5.38 5.90 7.68
N ARG A 126 6.17 6.58 6.84
CA ARG A 126 5.72 7.79 6.13
C ARG A 126 4.56 7.47 5.21
N THR A 127 4.70 6.45 4.36
CA THR A 127 3.64 6.01 3.44
C THR A 127 2.37 5.59 4.18
N ALA A 128 2.49 4.83 5.28
CA ALA A 128 1.36 4.41 6.09
C ALA A 128 0.63 5.62 6.71
N ARG A 129 1.37 6.61 7.23
CA ARG A 129 0.79 7.85 7.77
C ARG A 129 0.07 8.68 6.70
N GLU A 130 0.63 8.80 5.52
CA GLU A 130 0.00 9.51 4.39
C GLU A 130 -1.32 8.83 3.99
N LEU A 131 -1.35 7.50 3.92
CA LEU A 131 -2.57 6.73 3.65
C LEU A 131 -3.61 6.86 4.77
N GLN A 132 -3.19 6.83 6.04
CA GLN A 132 -4.08 7.02 7.17
C GLN A 132 -4.62 8.46 7.22
N ALA A 133 -3.78 9.46 7.00
CA ALA A 133 -4.22 10.85 6.92
C ALA A 133 -5.25 11.04 5.80
N ALA A 134 -5.05 10.41 4.65
CA ALA A 134 -6.01 10.42 3.55
C ALA A 134 -7.35 9.73 3.89
N ARG A 135 -7.32 8.72 4.78
CA ARG A 135 -8.53 8.00 5.27
C ARG A 135 -9.21 8.72 6.44
N SER A 136 -8.44 9.44 7.28
CA SER A 136 -8.91 10.11 8.51
C SER A 136 -9.48 11.50 8.27
N LEU A 137 -9.26 12.06 7.09
CA LEU A 137 -10.04 13.23 6.69
C LEU A 137 -11.51 12.80 6.74
N PRO A 138 -12.36 13.47 7.55
CA PRO A 138 -13.78 13.15 7.56
C PRO A 138 -14.21 13.07 6.11
N ALA A 139 -15.12 12.14 5.80
CA ALA A 139 -15.69 11.97 4.46
C ALA A 139 -16.47 13.24 4.00
N SER A 140 -15.91 14.38 4.23
CA SER A 140 -16.07 15.56 3.48
C SER A 140 -15.38 15.26 2.16
N ARG A 141 -16.17 14.58 1.24
CA ARG A 141 -15.86 14.52 -0.18
C ARG A 141 -14.36 14.19 -0.38
N PRO A 142 -13.97 12.98 -0.88
CA PRO A 142 -12.57 12.74 -1.20
C PRO A 142 -12.04 14.07 -1.76
N PRO A 143 -10.83 14.55 -1.33
CA PRO A 143 -10.33 15.77 -1.95
C PRO A 143 -10.58 15.52 -3.40
N ALA A 144 -11.37 16.37 -4.00
CA ALA A 144 -11.52 16.34 -5.43
C ALA A 144 -10.07 16.48 -5.94
N ARG A 145 -9.37 15.35 -6.08
CA ARG A 145 -8.45 15.18 -7.16
C ARG A 145 -9.37 15.41 -8.31
N THR A 146 -9.49 16.71 -8.57
CA THR A 146 -10.33 17.29 -9.58
C THR A 146 -11.14 16.20 -10.25
N ALA A 147 -12.37 15.92 -9.72
CA ALA A 147 -13.31 15.20 -10.54
C ALA A 147 -13.22 15.99 -11.83
N LEU A 148 -12.50 15.42 -12.80
CA LEU A 148 -12.32 16.06 -14.08
C LEU A 148 -13.74 16.44 -14.46
N ASP A 149 -14.06 17.73 -14.45
CA ASP A 149 -15.39 18.17 -14.84
C ASP A 149 -15.51 17.89 -16.34
N LEU A 150 -15.93 16.66 -16.63
CA LEU A 150 -16.12 16.17 -17.99
C LEU A 150 -17.50 16.57 -18.54
N ALA A 151 -18.28 17.36 -17.79
CA ALA A 151 -19.57 17.86 -18.26
C ALA A 151 -19.45 18.62 -19.60
N PRO A 152 -18.44 19.48 -19.81
CA PRO A 152 -18.24 20.13 -21.11
C PRO A 152 -17.94 19.15 -22.25
N LEU A 153 -17.14 18.10 -21.99
CA LEU A 153 -16.85 17.05 -22.97
C LEU A 153 -18.08 16.17 -23.20
N SER A 154 -18.79 15.81 -22.14
CA SER A 154 -20.02 15.02 -22.26
C SER A 154 -21.03 15.71 -23.16
N SER A 155 -21.25 17.01 -22.97
CA SER A 155 -22.21 17.79 -23.79
C SER A 155 -21.70 17.97 -25.21
N ARG A 156 -20.42 18.29 -25.38
CA ARG A 156 -19.83 18.58 -26.73
C ARG A 156 -19.74 17.34 -27.61
N TYR A 157 -19.38 16.19 -27.05
CA TYR A 157 -19.13 14.95 -27.79
C TYR A 157 -20.24 13.88 -27.57
N GLN A 158 -21.31 14.25 -26.91
CA GLN A 158 -22.49 13.38 -26.63
C GLN A 158 -22.08 12.04 -25.99
N LEU A 159 -21.19 12.13 -24.98
CA LEU A 159 -20.78 10.97 -24.22
C LEU A 159 -21.91 10.53 -23.28
N THR A 160 -22.16 9.24 -23.23
CA THR A 160 -23.05 8.66 -22.22
C THR A 160 -22.43 8.71 -20.83
N GLY A 161 -23.24 8.65 -19.76
CA GLY A 161 -22.72 8.63 -18.40
C GLY A 161 -21.63 7.58 -18.17
N ARG A 162 -21.79 6.40 -18.76
CA ARG A 162 -20.82 5.31 -18.64
C ARG A 162 -19.51 5.57 -19.41
N GLU A 163 -19.60 6.21 -20.56
CA GLU A 163 -18.42 6.63 -21.32
C GLU A 163 -17.65 7.73 -20.59
N VAL A 164 -18.35 8.63 -19.90
CA VAL A 164 -17.74 9.67 -19.05
C VAL A 164 -17.00 9.04 -17.86
N GLU A 165 -17.60 8.08 -17.17
CA GLU A 165 -16.96 7.35 -16.05
C GLU A 165 -15.70 6.63 -16.51
N VAL A 166 -15.76 5.91 -17.64
CA VAL A 166 -14.60 5.22 -18.19
C VAL A 166 -13.51 6.21 -18.60
N LEU A 167 -13.84 7.32 -19.27
CA LEU A 167 -12.92 8.36 -19.68
C LEU A 167 -12.24 9.05 -18.48
N HIS A 168 -12.99 9.27 -17.40
CA HIS A 168 -12.46 9.80 -16.14
C HIS A 168 -11.34 8.92 -15.60
N TRP A 169 -11.54 7.62 -15.51
CA TRP A 169 -10.54 6.70 -15.01
C TRP A 169 -9.34 6.54 -15.96
N VAL A 170 -9.56 6.66 -17.27
CA VAL A 170 -8.46 6.71 -18.26
C VAL A 170 -7.59 7.96 -18.04
N ALA A 171 -8.17 9.11 -17.81
CA ALA A 171 -7.48 10.34 -17.51
C ALA A 171 -6.71 10.26 -16.16
N CYS A 172 -7.21 9.46 -15.21
CA CYS A 172 -6.54 9.11 -13.97
C CYS A 172 -5.43 8.05 -14.15
N GLY A 173 -5.13 7.59 -15.37
CA GLY A 173 -4.06 6.64 -15.66
C GLY A 173 -4.37 5.18 -15.30
N LYS A 174 -5.64 4.81 -15.04
CA LYS A 174 -6.03 3.44 -14.68
C LYS A 174 -6.04 2.52 -15.89
N THR A 175 -5.67 1.23 -15.71
CA THR A 175 -5.75 0.21 -16.77
C THR A 175 -7.20 -0.25 -17.00
N ASN A 176 -7.49 -0.93 -18.12
CA ASN A 176 -8.84 -1.47 -18.36
C ASN A 176 -9.27 -2.49 -17.31
N ARG A 177 -8.33 -3.19 -16.69
CA ARG A 177 -8.57 -4.10 -15.58
C ARG A 177 -8.99 -3.34 -14.33
N ASP A 178 -8.21 -2.32 -13.95
CA ASP A 178 -8.54 -1.48 -12.79
C ASP A 178 -9.89 -0.78 -12.95
N ILE A 179 -10.18 -0.27 -14.16
CA ILE A 179 -11.46 0.36 -14.48
C ILE A 179 -12.60 -0.66 -14.38
N GLY A 180 -12.37 -1.88 -14.84
CA GLY A 180 -13.31 -2.97 -14.72
C GLY A 180 -13.65 -3.28 -13.27
N ASP A 181 -12.63 -3.40 -12.43
CA ASP A 181 -12.77 -3.66 -10.99
C ASP A 181 -13.50 -2.50 -10.27
N ILE A 182 -13.20 -1.24 -10.62
CA ILE A 182 -13.84 -0.06 -10.02
C ILE A 182 -15.31 0.08 -10.44
N LEU A 183 -15.62 -0.17 -11.70
CA LEU A 183 -16.95 0.04 -12.26
C LEU A 183 -17.85 -1.20 -12.30
N GLY A 184 -17.35 -2.35 -11.82
CA GLY A 184 -18.05 -3.63 -11.88
C GLY A 184 -18.23 -4.15 -13.31
N LEU A 185 -17.24 -3.93 -14.19
CA LEU A 185 -17.29 -4.31 -15.61
C LEU A 185 -16.18 -5.30 -15.95
N SER A 186 -16.39 -6.10 -17.01
CA SER A 186 -15.29 -6.86 -17.57
C SER A 186 -14.29 -5.93 -18.30
N PRO A 187 -12.97 -6.26 -18.32
CA PRO A 187 -11.97 -5.49 -19.10
C PRO A 187 -12.35 -5.36 -20.59
N ARG A 188 -13.03 -6.36 -21.12
CA ARG A 188 -13.54 -6.37 -22.50
C ARG A 188 -14.67 -5.35 -22.70
N THR A 189 -15.54 -5.20 -21.70
CA THR A 189 -16.62 -4.21 -21.71
C THR A 189 -16.05 -2.79 -21.62
N VAL A 190 -15.02 -2.59 -20.76
CA VAL A 190 -14.29 -1.32 -20.68
C VAL A 190 -13.69 -0.96 -22.03
N ASN A 191 -13.03 -1.92 -22.70
CA ASN A 191 -12.47 -1.69 -24.04
C ASN A 191 -13.52 -1.23 -25.05
N LYS A 192 -14.69 -1.86 -25.05
CA LYS A 192 -15.79 -1.49 -25.94
C LYS A 192 -16.29 -0.05 -25.68
N HIS A 193 -16.38 0.36 -24.43
CA HIS A 193 -16.71 1.77 -24.10
C HIS A 193 -15.62 2.72 -24.60
N LEU A 194 -14.34 2.35 -24.49
CA LEU A 194 -13.22 3.17 -24.99
C LEU A 194 -13.24 3.33 -26.50
N GLU A 195 -13.55 2.29 -27.24
CA GLU A 195 -13.70 2.35 -28.69
C GLU A 195 -14.75 3.40 -29.09
N HIS A 196 -15.91 3.41 -28.42
CA HIS A 196 -16.94 4.41 -28.64
C HIS A 196 -16.50 5.83 -28.24
N VAL A 197 -15.78 5.95 -27.10
CA VAL A 197 -15.21 7.23 -26.65
C VAL A 197 -14.23 7.77 -27.70
N TYR A 198 -13.33 6.94 -28.22
CA TYR A 198 -12.34 7.38 -29.22
C TYR A 198 -13.00 7.87 -30.50
N VAL A 199 -14.01 7.16 -30.99
CA VAL A 199 -14.80 7.59 -32.16
C VAL A 199 -15.48 8.94 -31.90
N LYS A 200 -16.12 9.10 -30.75
CA LYS A 200 -16.84 10.34 -30.41
C LYS A 200 -15.91 11.53 -30.19
N LEU A 201 -14.75 11.30 -29.57
CA LEU A 201 -13.73 12.33 -29.35
C LEU A 201 -12.91 12.65 -30.60
N GLY A 202 -12.95 11.80 -31.65
CA GLY A 202 -12.12 11.93 -32.84
C GLY A 202 -10.65 11.67 -32.57
N VAL A 203 -10.32 10.74 -31.68
CA VAL A 203 -8.94 10.38 -31.30
C VAL A 203 -8.68 8.89 -31.54
N GLU A 204 -7.44 8.54 -31.85
CA GLU A 204 -7.06 7.16 -32.15
C GLU A 204 -6.34 6.47 -30.96
N THR A 205 -5.87 7.24 -29.97
CA THR A 205 -5.07 6.69 -28.90
C THR A 205 -5.62 7.00 -27.51
N ARG A 206 -5.35 6.09 -26.56
CA ARG A 206 -5.66 6.26 -25.15
C ARG A 206 -5.06 7.54 -24.56
N THR A 207 -3.81 7.84 -24.92
CA THR A 207 -3.10 9.03 -24.45
C THR A 207 -3.77 10.31 -24.97
N ALA A 208 -4.20 10.35 -26.23
CA ALA A 208 -4.90 11.48 -26.80
C ALA A 208 -6.25 11.72 -26.10
N ALA A 209 -7.00 10.65 -25.80
CA ALA A 209 -8.26 10.74 -25.04
C ALA A 209 -8.03 11.26 -23.62
N ALA A 210 -6.99 10.76 -22.93
CA ALA A 210 -6.63 11.23 -21.59
C ALA A 210 -6.22 12.71 -21.60
N THR A 211 -5.42 13.14 -22.58
CA THR A 211 -4.97 14.53 -22.72
C THR A 211 -6.13 15.50 -22.96
N LEU A 212 -7.09 15.12 -23.82
CA LEU A 212 -8.31 15.91 -24.04
C LEU A 212 -9.12 16.02 -22.75
N ALA A 213 -9.30 14.92 -22.02
CA ALA A 213 -10.03 14.91 -20.75
C ALA A 213 -9.36 15.81 -19.69
N ILE A 214 -8.04 15.84 -19.62
CA ILE A 214 -7.27 16.68 -18.68
C ILE A 214 -7.26 18.15 -19.14
N GLY A 215 -7.19 18.39 -20.44
CA GLY A 215 -7.06 19.74 -21.03
C GLY A 215 -8.32 20.62 -20.91
N VAL A 216 -9.49 20.04 -20.73
CA VAL A 216 -10.76 20.77 -20.54
C VAL A 216 -10.96 21.19 -19.08
N CYS A 217 -10.16 20.68 -18.15
CA CYS A 217 -10.21 20.99 -16.73
C CYS A 217 -9.23 22.09 -16.28
N ARG A 218 -8.71 22.86 -17.22
CA ARG A 218 -7.87 24.04 -16.94
C ARG A 218 -8.68 25.35 -17.19
#